data_547c0fb7421de9030473326a21b8a9ae
#
_entry.id   547c0fb7421de9030473326a21b8a9ae
#
_cell.length_a   1.000
_cell.length_b   1.000
_cell.length_c   1.000
_cell.angle_alpha   90.00
_cell.angle_beta   90.00
_cell.angle_gamma   90.00
#
_symmetry.space_group_name_H-M   'P 1'
#
loop_
_entity.id
_entity.type
_entity.pdbx_description
1 polymer ?
#
loop_
_entity_poly.entity_id
_entity_poly.type
_entity_poly.pdbx_seq_one_letter_code
_entity_poly.pdbx_strand_id
1 'polypeptide(L)'
;LVSCFLATAVYSQTVNEAKAPNSYIYDLELAHSKNYGGIEIPVKKAYEIWAKYEYLKTNGHSTPIPAGIQSASIYWEDVPGLVTDASILPGSSPEDSNIKVGINKGKGKGNAVIAFKVDGTIYWSWHIWVTDNPENGVTYSQGTETDIDGNLINVEYMDRNLGAVSKSFLDDEWQKTSGLM
;
A
#
# COMPACT_ATOMS: atom_id res chain seq x y z
N LEU A 1 -27.22 12.88 -8.83
CA LEU A 1 -25.84 13.42 -8.68
C LEU A 1 -24.91 12.27 -8.33
N VAL A 2 -24.25 11.71 -9.36
CA VAL A 2 -23.23 10.68 -9.20
C VAL A 2 -21.96 11.38 -8.78
N SER A 3 -21.56 11.23 -7.52
CA SER A 3 -20.26 11.73 -7.03
C SER A 3 -19.17 10.80 -7.56
N CYS A 4 -18.46 11.23 -8.59
CA CYS A 4 -17.29 10.55 -9.13
C CYS A 4 -16.14 10.75 -8.12
N PHE A 5 -15.81 9.71 -7.36
CA PHE A 5 -14.62 9.69 -6.52
C PHE A 5 -13.42 9.40 -7.44
N LEU A 6 -12.79 10.46 -7.93
CA LEU A 6 -11.46 10.36 -8.51
C LEU A 6 -10.45 10.28 -7.36
N ALA A 7 -10.16 9.07 -6.90
CA ALA A 7 -8.93 8.81 -6.21
C ALA A 7 -7.83 8.82 -7.27
N THR A 8 -7.20 9.96 -7.49
CA THR A 8 -5.96 9.97 -8.25
C THR A 8 -4.91 9.31 -7.36
N ALA A 9 -4.66 8.02 -7.62
CA ALA A 9 -3.41 7.42 -7.19
C ALA A 9 -2.30 8.28 -7.83
N VAL A 10 -1.54 8.98 -7.00
CA VAL A 10 -0.45 9.87 -7.43
C VAL A 10 0.77 9.06 -7.87
N TYR A 11 0.61 7.89 -8.44
CA TYR A 11 1.66 7.16 -9.13
C TYR A 11 1.07 6.35 -10.28
N SER A 12 0.74 7.03 -11.38
CA SER A 12 0.57 6.34 -12.66
C SER A 12 1.95 6.07 -13.26
N GLN A 13 2.64 5.07 -12.74
CA GLN A 13 3.65 4.40 -13.54
C GLN A 13 2.98 3.24 -14.23
N THR A 14 3.24 3.07 -15.53
CA THR A 14 3.03 1.81 -16.26
C THR A 14 3.99 0.78 -15.66
N VAL A 15 3.66 0.30 -14.50
CA VAL A 15 4.48 -0.60 -13.71
C VAL A 15 4.17 -2.00 -14.21
N ASN A 16 5.23 -2.78 -14.43
CA ASN A 16 5.09 -4.23 -14.38
C ASN A 16 4.32 -4.56 -13.10
N GLU A 17 3.10 -5.03 -13.21
CA GLU A 17 2.14 -5.17 -12.11
C GLU A 17 2.71 -6.00 -10.94
N ALA A 18 3.58 -6.98 -11.25
CA ALA A 18 4.31 -7.73 -10.23
C ALA A 18 5.28 -6.86 -9.40
N LYS A 19 5.73 -5.72 -9.94
CA LYS A 19 6.61 -4.76 -9.27
C LYS A 19 5.83 -3.61 -8.60
N ALA A 20 4.50 -3.58 -8.71
CA ALA A 20 3.68 -2.61 -8.00
C ALA A 20 3.94 -2.69 -6.49
N PRO A 21 3.78 -1.60 -5.73
CA PRO A 21 4.09 -1.57 -4.31
C PRO A 21 3.20 -2.54 -3.51
N ASN A 22 3.73 -3.04 -2.39
CA ASN A 22 2.96 -3.75 -1.37
C ASN A 22 2.47 -2.83 -0.25
N SER A 23 2.97 -1.60 -0.22
CA SER A 23 2.58 -0.58 0.74
C SER A 23 2.11 0.66 0.02
N TYR A 24 1.02 1.21 0.48
CA TYR A 24 0.44 2.45 -0.02
C TYR A 24 0.41 3.47 1.10
N ILE A 25 0.89 4.67 0.83
CA ILE A 25 0.83 5.80 1.76
C ILE A 25 -0.50 6.52 1.52
N TYR A 26 -1.24 6.72 2.60
CA TYR A 26 -2.37 7.62 2.63
C TYR A 26 -1.95 8.89 3.36
N ASP A 27 -1.63 9.93 2.58
CA ASP A 27 -1.21 11.22 3.11
C ASP A 27 -2.41 11.96 3.72
N LEU A 28 -2.40 12.07 5.05
CA LEU A 28 -3.48 12.71 5.80
C LEU A 28 -3.63 14.19 5.48
N GLU A 29 -2.53 14.92 5.30
CA GLU A 29 -2.57 16.36 5.01
C GLU A 29 -3.19 16.60 3.63
N LEU A 30 -2.75 15.83 2.63
CA LEU A 30 -3.33 15.88 1.29
C LEU A 30 -4.80 15.43 1.32
N ALA A 31 -5.13 14.38 2.04
CA ALA A 31 -6.49 13.86 2.15
C ALA A 31 -7.44 14.85 2.81
N HIS A 32 -6.99 15.59 3.82
CA HIS A 32 -7.78 16.67 4.42
C HIS A 32 -7.99 17.82 3.46
N SER A 33 -6.93 18.27 2.77
CA SER A 33 -7.00 19.40 1.83
C SER A 33 -7.84 19.10 0.59
N LYS A 34 -7.84 17.85 0.12
CA LYS A 34 -8.57 17.39 -1.09
C LYS A 34 -9.85 16.63 -0.79
N ASN A 35 -10.17 16.43 0.48
CA ASN A 35 -11.33 15.66 0.94
C ASN A 35 -11.38 14.22 0.40
N TYR A 36 -10.23 13.55 0.28
CA TYR A 36 -10.19 12.14 -0.07
C TYR A 36 -10.68 11.27 1.08
N GLY A 37 -11.49 10.25 0.77
CA GLY A 37 -12.07 9.33 1.75
C GLY A 37 -11.38 7.96 1.83
N GLY A 38 -10.39 7.71 0.97
CA GLY A 38 -9.73 6.41 0.90
C GLY A 38 -8.82 6.27 -0.31
N ILE A 39 -8.41 5.03 -0.59
CA ILE A 39 -7.56 4.66 -1.72
C ILE A 39 -8.16 3.50 -2.50
N GLU A 40 -7.71 3.32 -3.73
CA GLU A 40 -8.00 2.16 -4.57
C GLU A 40 -6.71 1.42 -4.88
N ILE A 41 -6.75 0.08 -4.73
CA ILE A 41 -5.60 -0.80 -4.91
C ILE A 41 -5.93 -1.80 -6.01
N PRO A 42 -5.19 -1.80 -7.14
CA PRO A 42 -5.37 -2.82 -8.18
C PRO A 42 -5.00 -4.22 -7.67
N VAL A 43 -5.88 -5.21 -7.88
CA VAL A 43 -5.59 -6.61 -7.50
C VAL A 43 -4.65 -7.30 -8.49
N LYS A 44 -4.36 -6.69 -9.61
CA LYS A 44 -3.58 -7.26 -10.71
C LYS A 44 -2.21 -7.78 -10.28
N LYS A 45 -1.56 -7.09 -9.32
CA LYS A 45 -0.32 -7.59 -8.73
C LYS A 45 -0.44 -9.00 -8.17
N ALA A 46 -1.52 -9.30 -7.45
CA ALA A 46 -1.72 -10.63 -6.87
C ALA A 46 -1.78 -11.68 -7.99
N TYR A 47 -2.57 -11.43 -9.03
CA TYR A 47 -2.68 -12.33 -10.18
C TYR A 47 -1.36 -12.54 -10.90
N GLU A 48 -0.60 -11.47 -11.14
CA GLU A 48 0.71 -11.53 -11.80
C GLU A 48 1.74 -12.31 -10.98
N ILE A 49 1.79 -12.11 -9.67
CA ILE A 49 2.72 -12.82 -8.79
C ILE A 49 2.38 -14.32 -8.79
N TRP A 50 1.12 -14.70 -8.58
CA TRP A 50 0.72 -16.11 -8.55
C TRP A 50 0.85 -16.79 -9.90
N ALA A 51 0.72 -16.08 -11.02
CA ALA A 51 0.91 -16.66 -12.35
C ALA A 51 2.39 -16.91 -12.68
N LYS A 52 3.31 -16.02 -12.22
CA LYS A 52 4.70 -15.99 -12.70
C LYS A 52 5.70 -16.64 -11.76
N TYR A 53 5.49 -16.60 -10.44
CA TYR A 53 6.52 -17.01 -9.49
C TYR A 53 6.37 -18.45 -9.03
N GLU A 54 7.29 -19.28 -9.47
CA GLU A 54 7.33 -20.73 -9.18
C GLU A 54 7.38 -21.07 -7.69
N TYR A 55 8.01 -20.24 -6.85
CA TYR A 55 8.13 -20.50 -5.42
C TYR A 55 6.77 -20.51 -4.69
N LEU A 56 5.75 -19.89 -5.23
CA LEU A 56 4.38 -19.95 -4.70
C LEU A 56 3.71 -21.31 -5.01
N LYS A 57 4.27 -22.07 -5.94
CA LYS A 57 3.75 -23.39 -6.35
C LYS A 57 4.18 -24.52 -5.42
N THR A 58 5.24 -24.33 -4.63
CA THR A 58 5.92 -25.44 -3.92
C THR A 58 5.19 -25.94 -2.68
N ASN A 59 4.18 -25.24 -2.17
CA ASN A 59 3.45 -25.59 -0.96
C ASN A 59 2.03 -26.14 -1.25
N GLY A 60 1.82 -26.77 -2.40
CA GLY A 60 0.52 -27.34 -2.75
C GLY A 60 -0.53 -26.32 -3.17
N HIS A 61 -0.17 -25.06 -3.29
CA HIS A 61 -1.05 -24.04 -3.83
C HIS A 61 -1.09 -24.13 -5.35
N SER A 62 -2.28 -24.14 -5.90
CA SER A 62 -2.46 -24.06 -7.35
C SER A 62 -2.19 -22.64 -7.83
N THR A 63 -1.46 -22.52 -8.91
CA THR A 63 -1.31 -21.28 -9.65
C THR A 63 -1.91 -21.47 -11.02
N PRO A 64 -2.53 -20.48 -11.59
CA PRO A 64 -2.85 -19.12 -11.14
C PRO A 64 -3.93 -19.07 -10.04
N ILE A 65 -4.26 -17.87 -9.56
CA ILE A 65 -5.41 -17.66 -8.67
C ILE A 65 -6.66 -18.23 -9.36
N PRO A 66 -7.44 -19.11 -8.71
CA PRO A 66 -8.60 -19.74 -9.33
C PRO A 66 -9.71 -18.71 -9.60
N ALA A 67 -10.58 -19.05 -10.54
CA ALA A 67 -11.84 -18.33 -10.68
C ALA A 67 -12.69 -18.55 -9.42
N GLY A 68 -13.32 -17.47 -8.94
CA GLY A 68 -14.14 -17.53 -7.73
C GLY A 68 -14.63 -16.16 -7.30
N ILE A 69 -15.28 -16.11 -6.15
CA ILE A 69 -15.83 -14.87 -5.59
C ILE A 69 -14.71 -14.08 -4.91
N GLN A 70 -14.40 -12.92 -5.50
CA GLN A 70 -13.44 -11.99 -4.93
C GLN A 70 -14.04 -11.26 -3.72
N SER A 71 -13.22 -11.07 -2.70
CA SER A 71 -13.55 -10.24 -1.54
C SER A 71 -12.30 -9.57 -0.98
N ALA A 72 -12.50 -8.49 -0.25
CA ALA A 72 -11.46 -7.81 0.50
C ALA A 72 -11.90 -7.65 1.95
N SER A 73 -10.95 -7.64 2.88
CA SER A 73 -11.23 -7.43 4.30
C SER A 73 -10.04 -6.82 4.99
N ILE A 74 -10.30 -6.10 6.07
CA ILE A 74 -9.26 -5.70 7.02
C ILE A 74 -8.71 -6.98 7.65
N TYR A 75 -7.42 -7.21 7.51
CA TYR A 75 -6.71 -8.32 8.15
C TYR A 75 -6.19 -7.91 9.52
N TRP A 76 -5.65 -6.71 9.59
CA TRP A 76 -5.09 -6.14 10.82
C TRP A 76 -5.07 -4.61 10.74
N GLU A 77 -5.16 -3.95 11.86
CA GLU A 77 -4.93 -2.51 12.05
C GLU A 77 -4.35 -2.24 13.44
N ASP A 78 -3.43 -1.28 13.55
CA ASP A 78 -2.86 -0.88 14.85
C ASP A 78 -3.75 0.12 15.59
N VAL A 79 -4.52 0.90 14.85
CA VAL A 79 -5.51 1.84 15.39
C VAL A 79 -6.91 1.34 15.07
N PRO A 80 -7.68 0.85 16.06
CA PRO A 80 -9.02 0.30 15.83
C PRO A 80 -9.95 1.29 15.12
N GLY A 81 -10.50 0.86 13.98
CA GLY A 81 -11.38 1.67 13.14
C GLY A 81 -10.66 2.70 12.28
N LEU A 82 -9.36 2.53 12.03
CA LEU A 82 -8.58 3.30 11.06
C LEU A 82 -9.13 3.13 9.65
N VAL A 83 -9.45 1.88 9.29
CA VAL A 83 -10.11 1.53 8.04
C VAL A 83 -11.61 1.40 8.26
N THR A 84 -12.41 2.11 7.48
CA THR A 84 -13.88 2.06 7.59
C THR A 84 -14.48 0.88 6.85
N ASP A 85 -13.92 0.56 5.68
CA ASP A 85 -14.37 -0.54 4.82
C ASP A 85 -13.25 -0.98 3.86
N ALA A 86 -13.35 -2.23 3.43
CA ALA A 86 -12.56 -2.77 2.34
C ALA A 86 -13.47 -3.63 1.45
N SER A 87 -13.62 -3.24 0.19
CA SER A 87 -14.56 -3.88 -0.74
C SER A 87 -13.98 -3.98 -2.14
N ILE A 88 -14.48 -4.94 -2.94
CA ILE A 88 -14.08 -5.10 -4.33
C ILE A 88 -14.89 -4.16 -5.22
N LEU A 89 -14.18 -3.45 -6.09
CA LEU A 89 -14.72 -2.76 -7.25
C LEU A 89 -14.44 -3.65 -8.47
N PRO A 90 -15.46 -4.31 -9.05
CA PRO A 90 -15.27 -5.20 -10.17
C PRO A 90 -14.70 -4.48 -11.39
N GLY A 91 -13.69 -5.09 -12.04
CA GLY A 91 -13.15 -4.66 -13.32
C GLY A 91 -13.79 -5.39 -14.50
N SER A 92 -13.20 -5.23 -15.68
CA SER A 92 -13.62 -5.93 -16.91
C SER A 92 -13.32 -7.44 -16.87
N SER A 93 -12.34 -7.82 -16.10
CA SER A 93 -12.00 -9.19 -15.73
C SER A 93 -11.67 -9.27 -14.23
N PRO A 94 -11.62 -10.47 -13.63
CA PRO A 94 -11.27 -10.60 -12.22
C PRO A 94 -9.93 -9.94 -11.86
N GLU A 95 -8.92 -10.02 -12.71
CA GLU A 95 -7.61 -9.42 -12.51
C GLU A 95 -7.58 -7.90 -12.64
N ASP A 96 -8.57 -7.31 -13.31
CA ASP A 96 -8.70 -5.85 -13.48
C ASP A 96 -9.53 -5.20 -12.38
N SER A 97 -9.95 -5.95 -11.38
CA SER A 97 -10.66 -5.42 -10.22
C SER A 97 -9.75 -4.57 -9.34
N ASN A 98 -10.37 -3.68 -8.56
CA ASN A 98 -9.69 -2.89 -7.53
C ASN A 98 -10.26 -3.23 -6.15
N ILE A 99 -9.45 -3.00 -5.12
CA ILE A 99 -9.93 -2.93 -3.74
C ILE A 99 -10.14 -1.47 -3.41
N LYS A 100 -11.35 -1.09 -3.03
CA LYS A 100 -11.64 0.21 -2.42
C LYS A 100 -11.41 0.08 -0.92
N VAL A 101 -10.58 0.95 -0.37
CA VAL A 101 -10.27 1.02 1.06
C VAL A 101 -10.69 2.39 1.58
N GLY A 102 -11.67 2.42 2.47
CA GLY A 102 -12.10 3.63 3.14
C GLY A 102 -11.22 3.92 4.36
N ILE A 103 -10.81 5.18 4.56
CA ILE A 103 -9.96 5.59 5.68
C ILE A 103 -10.71 6.58 6.58
N ASN A 104 -10.68 6.31 7.88
CA ASN A 104 -11.21 7.22 8.90
C ASN A 104 -10.15 8.24 9.31
N LYS A 105 -10.15 9.38 8.64
CA LYS A 105 -9.20 10.48 8.90
C LYS A 105 -9.24 10.98 10.36
N GLY A 106 -10.37 10.82 11.05
CA GLY A 106 -10.52 11.20 12.45
C GLY A 106 -9.76 10.33 13.44
N LYS A 107 -9.23 9.18 12.99
CA LYS A 107 -8.39 8.29 13.81
C LYS A 107 -6.91 8.69 13.80
N GLY A 108 -6.52 9.61 12.94
CA GLY A 108 -5.13 10.04 12.81
C GLY A 108 -4.26 9.05 12.06
N LYS A 109 -2.99 8.99 12.44
CA LYS A 109 -1.97 8.15 11.80
C LYS A 109 -2.06 6.71 12.30
N GLY A 110 -1.67 5.76 11.46
CA GLY A 110 -1.62 4.35 11.82
C GLY A 110 -1.37 3.45 10.61
N ASN A 111 -1.48 2.16 10.84
CA ASN A 111 -1.21 1.14 9.85
C ASN A 111 -2.37 0.15 9.76
N ALA A 112 -2.61 -0.36 8.56
CA ALA A 112 -3.54 -1.44 8.33
C ALA A 112 -3.01 -2.41 7.28
N VAL A 113 -3.46 -3.65 7.34
CA VAL A 113 -3.23 -4.66 6.31
C VAL A 113 -4.58 -5.09 5.75
N ILE A 114 -4.70 -4.99 4.43
CA ILE A 114 -5.89 -5.38 3.69
C ILE A 114 -5.62 -6.68 2.97
N ALA A 115 -6.43 -7.69 3.24
CA ALA A 115 -6.35 -8.99 2.58
C ALA A 115 -7.25 -9.05 1.36
N PHE A 116 -6.72 -9.58 0.25
CA PHE A 116 -7.45 -9.98 -0.95
C PHE A 116 -7.73 -11.48 -0.90
N LYS A 117 -8.96 -11.86 -1.14
CA LYS A 117 -9.42 -13.25 -1.05
C LYS A 117 -10.18 -13.65 -2.30
N VAL A 118 -10.07 -14.94 -2.63
CA VAL A 118 -10.96 -15.63 -3.58
C VAL A 118 -11.54 -16.85 -2.88
N ASP A 119 -12.85 -16.96 -2.84
CA ASP A 119 -13.60 -17.99 -2.12
C ASP A 119 -13.14 -18.15 -0.65
N GLY A 120 -12.86 -17.02 0.01
CA GLY A 120 -12.44 -16.97 1.40
C GLY A 120 -10.95 -17.23 1.64
N THR A 121 -10.20 -17.75 0.66
CA THR A 121 -8.75 -17.97 0.75
C THR A 121 -7.99 -16.68 0.46
N ILE A 122 -7.03 -16.32 1.32
CA ILE A 122 -6.17 -15.15 1.13
C ILE A 122 -5.11 -15.47 0.08
N TYR A 123 -5.06 -14.66 -0.98
CA TYR A 123 -4.03 -14.77 -2.01
C TYR A 123 -2.99 -13.68 -1.95
N TRP A 124 -3.34 -12.50 -1.42
CA TRP A 124 -2.41 -11.39 -1.27
C TRP A 124 -2.86 -10.44 -0.16
N SER A 125 -1.94 -9.56 0.26
CA SER A 125 -2.26 -8.47 1.16
C SER A 125 -1.43 -7.24 0.84
N TRP A 126 -1.98 -6.08 1.20
CA TRP A 126 -1.29 -4.80 1.09
C TRP A 126 -1.29 -4.08 2.43
N HIS A 127 -0.17 -3.45 2.70
CA HIS A 127 -0.03 -2.54 3.81
C HIS A 127 -0.54 -1.15 3.43
N ILE A 128 -1.34 -0.56 4.28
CA ILE A 128 -1.80 0.83 4.18
C ILE A 128 -1.15 1.60 5.31
N TRP A 129 -0.39 2.61 4.95
CA TRP A 129 0.29 3.48 5.88
C TRP A 129 -0.38 4.85 5.88
N VAL A 130 -1.15 5.14 6.93
CA VAL A 130 -1.84 6.41 7.11
C VAL A 130 -0.92 7.34 7.88
N THR A 131 -0.37 8.35 7.22
CA THR A 131 0.62 9.26 7.80
C THR A 131 0.66 10.58 7.04
N ASP A 132 1.49 11.54 7.45
CA ASP A 132 1.96 12.64 6.62
C ASP A 132 3.00 12.11 5.62
N ASN A 133 3.27 12.87 4.56
CA ASN A 133 4.14 12.41 3.49
C ASN A 133 5.59 12.20 3.98
N PRO A 134 6.10 10.94 4.07
CA PRO A 134 7.49 10.64 4.48
C PRO A 134 8.50 10.89 3.35
N GLU A 135 8.04 11.20 2.14
CA GLU A 135 8.91 11.48 0.97
C GLU A 135 9.55 12.87 1.03
N ASN A 136 9.13 13.73 1.98
CA ASN A 136 9.84 14.97 2.29
C ASN A 136 11.14 14.71 3.10
N GLY A 137 11.77 13.58 2.84
CA GLY A 137 12.92 13.09 3.56
C GLY A 137 14.21 13.86 3.31
N VAL A 138 15.23 13.50 4.05
CA VAL A 138 16.56 14.14 3.94
C VAL A 138 17.31 13.50 2.77
N THR A 139 17.67 14.32 1.79
CA THR A 139 18.60 13.89 0.74
C THR A 139 20.02 13.85 1.34
N TYR A 140 20.58 12.66 1.42
CA TYR A 140 21.99 12.50 1.74
C TYR A 140 22.79 12.45 0.44
N SER A 141 23.52 13.51 0.13
CA SER A 141 24.54 13.44 -0.90
C SER A 141 25.73 12.66 -0.32
N GLN A 142 25.92 11.44 -0.70
CA GLN A 142 27.12 10.70 -0.37
C GLN A 142 28.26 11.12 -1.29
N GLY A 143 28.88 12.17 -0.93
CA GLY A 143 30.15 12.75 -1.28
C GLY A 143 30.72 12.45 -2.67
N THR A 144 31.31 11.33 -2.92
CA THR A 144 32.10 11.04 -4.12
C THR A 144 31.77 9.69 -4.78
N GLU A 145 30.74 9.00 -4.32
CA GLU A 145 30.37 7.73 -4.92
C GLU A 145 29.57 7.95 -6.21
N THR A 146 30.02 7.29 -7.27
CA THR A 146 29.36 7.32 -8.57
C THR A 146 28.80 5.95 -8.91
N ASP A 147 27.74 5.93 -9.69
CA ASP A 147 27.23 4.71 -10.33
C ASP A 147 28.24 4.18 -11.38
N ILE A 148 27.89 3.06 -12.01
CA ILE A 148 28.74 2.42 -13.01
C ILE A 148 28.96 3.34 -14.25
N ASP A 149 28.10 4.32 -14.45
CA ASP A 149 28.16 5.27 -15.55
C ASP A 149 28.89 6.58 -15.17
N GLY A 150 29.36 6.68 -13.91
CA GLY A 150 30.11 7.82 -13.40
C GLY A 150 29.24 8.99 -12.89
N ASN A 151 27.92 8.79 -12.74
CA ASN A 151 27.04 9.80 -12.18
C ASN A 151 27.09 9.77 -10.64
N LEU A 152 27.05 10.93 -10.01
CA LEU A 152 26.95 11.02 -8.54
C LEU A 152 25.68 10.32 -8.05
N ILE A 153 25.83 9.39 -7.11
CA ILE A 153 24.72 8.72 -6.46
C ILE A 153 24.13 9.65 -5.41
N ASN A 154 22.97 10.22 -5.72
CA ASN A 154 22.16 10.91 -4.73
C ASN A 154 21.10 9.93 -4.20
N VAL A 155 21.20 9.58 -2.93
CA VAL A 155 20.23 8.72 -2.27
C VAL A 155 19.31 9.57 -1.40
N GLU A 156 18.03 9.52 -1.69
CA GLU A 156 16.98 10.12 -0.88
C GLU A 156 16.40 9.04 0.04
N TYR A 157 16.43 9.29 1.34
CA TYR A 157 15.86 8.41 2.34
C TYR A 157 14.56 8.99 2.86
N MET A 158 13.58 8.13 3.12
CA MET A 158 12.40 8.55 3.88
C MET A 158 12.83 9.08 5.25
N ASP A 159 12.10 10.03 5.78
CA ASP A 159 12.40 10.65 7.09
C ASP A 159 12.17 9.71 8.28
N ARG A 160 11.60 8.54 8.03
CA ARG A 160 11.25 7.52 9.01
C ARG A 160 11.19 6.12 8.40
N ASN A 161 11.17 5.09 9.24
CA ASN A 161 11.00 3.70 8.80
C ASN A 161 9.58 3.46 8.25
N LEU A 162 9.45 2.50 7.31
CA LEU A 162 8.17 2.08 6.76
C LEU A 162 7.20 1.68 7.89
N GLY A 163 6.03 2.29 7.91
CA GLY A 163 5.01 2.07 8.93
C GLY A 163 5.18 2.94 10.20
N ALA A 164 6.27 3.68 10.35
CA ALA A 164 6.42 4.59 11.49
C ALA A 164 5.54 5.84 11.34
N VAL A 165 4.76 6.18 12.35
CA VAL A 165 3.86 7.35 12.33
C VAL A 165 4.54 8.64 12.78
N SER A 166 5.75 8.55 13.39
CA SER A 166 6.57 9.70 13.80
C SER A 166 8.03 9.51 13.41
N LYS A 167 8.71 10.62 13.12
CA LYS A 167 10.16 10.68 12.90
C LYS A 167 10.97 11.00 14.17
N SER A 168 10.30 11.36 15.24
CA SER A 168 10.94 11.80 16.48
C SER A 168 11.00 10.67 17.51
N PHE A 169 12.22 10.40 18.05
CA PHE A 169 12.40 9.51 19.18
C PHE A 169 11.86 10.06 20.50
N LEU A 170 11.56 11.36 20.53
CA LEU A 170 11.08 12.03 21.73
C LEU A 170 9.55 12.10 21.80
N ASP A 171 8.86 11.71 20.73
CA ASP A 171 7.41 11.66 20.72
C ASP A 171 6.95 10.38 21.41
N ASP A 172 5.94 10.48 22.28
CA ASP A 172 5.33 9.32 22.94
C ASP A 172 4.81 8.26 21.95
N GLU A 173 4.67 8.65 20.70
CA GLU A 173 4.23 7.79 19.60
C GLU A 173 5.34 6.87 19.06
N TRP A 174 6.64 7.12 19.32
CA TRP A 174 7.70 6.27 18.80
C TRP A 174 7.58 4.81 19.28
N GLN A 175 7.06 4.59 20.49
CA GLN A 175 6.84 3.26 21.04
C GLN A 175 5.74 2.49 20.32
N LYS A 176 4.82 3.22 19.67
CA LYS A 176 3.71 2.63 18.89
C LYS A 176 4.10 2.37 17.43
N THR A 177 5.31 2.77 17.03
CA THR A 177 5.63 2.99 15.62
C THR A 177 6.99 2.48 15.20
N SER A 178 7.53 1.51 15.93
CA SER A 178 8.79 0.86 15.54
C SER A 178 8.74 0.16 14.16
N GLY A 179 7.72 0.42 13.39
CA GLY A 179 7.52 -0.13 12.05
C GLY A 179 6.99 -1.56 12.08
N LEU A 180 6.59 -2.03 10.93
CA LEU A 180 6.36 -3.45 10.71
C LEU A 180 7.72 -4.16 10.79
N MET A 181 8.03 -4.78 11.91
CA MET A 181 9.14 -5.74 12.01
C MET A 181 8.69 -7.10 11.51
#